data_6d98700ca5bd773af87aca82ef594b22
#
_entry.id   6d98700ca5bd773af87aca82ef594b22
#
_cell.length_a   1.000
_cell.length_b   1.000
_cell.length_c   1.000
_cell.angle_alpha   90.00
_cell.angle_beta   90.00
_cell.angle_gamma   90.00
#
_symmetry.space_group_name_H-M   'P 1'
#
loop_
_entity.id
_entity.type
_entity.pdbx_description
1 polymer ?
#
loop_
_entity_poly.entity_id
_entity_poly.type
_entity_poly.pdbx_seq_one_letter_code
_entity_poly.pdbx_strand_id
1 'polypeptide(L)'
;MKIDLADLAAPGHTAVVTQECQGAIVGPDAGLAALADEARRAALPNIARLLPVARAAGVSVVHCVVQRRPDGLGSNHNAKIFAFGAAGVDISPGSPGTELVPELDAQPSDL
;
A
#
# COMPACT_ATOMS: atom_id res chain seq x y z
N MET A 1 -4.84 5.16 34.35
CA MET A 1 -5.09 6.08 33.24
C MET A 1 -6.13 5.44 32.32
N LYS A 2 -7.26 6.10 32.10
CA LYS A 2 -8.28 5.60 31.17
C LYS A 2 -7.93 6.17 29.78
N ILE A 3 -7.68 5.29 28.83
CA ILE A 3 -7.42 5.68 27.43
C ILE A 3 -8.79 5.95 26.80
N ASP A 4 -8.97 7.13 26.24
CA ASP A 4 -10.14 7.47 25.43
C ASP A 4 -9.81 7.19 23.96
N LEU A 5 -10.43 6.17 23.39
CA LEU A 5 -10.21 5.78 21.99
C LEU A 5 -10.74 6.82 21.02
N ALA A 6 -11.76 7.60 21.38
CA ALA A 6 -12.29 8.67 20.54
C ALA A 6 -11.25 9.79 20.38
N ASP A 7 -10.57 10.15 21.47
CA ASP A 7 -9.49 11.13 21.41
C ASP A 7 -8.30 10.61 20.58
N LEU A 8 -7.91 9.34 20.78
CA LEU A 8 -6.80 8.74 20.04
C LEU A 8 -7.06 8.66 18.53
N ALA A 9 -8.31 8.42 18.15
CA ALA A 9 -8.72 8.29 16.74
C ALA A 9 -9.33 9.57 16.18
N ALA A 10 -9.16 10.72 16.84
CA ALA A 10 -9.71 11.98 16.37
C ALA A 10 -9.13 12.35 15.00
N PRO A 11 -9.97 12.77 14.03
CA PRO A 11 -9.53 12.98 12.63
C PRO A 11 -8.34 13.92 12.47
N GLY A 12 -8.25 14.95 13.31
CA GLY A 12 -7.22 15.98 13.21
C GLY A 12 -5.80 15.51 13.49
N HIS A 13 -5.61 14.29 14.02
CA HIS A 13 -4.29 13.71 14.28
C HIS A 13 -4.21 12.21 13.98
N THR A 14 -5.13 11.72 13.14
CA THR A 14 -5.18 10.33 12.69
C THR A 14 -4.97 10.26 11.19
N ALA A 15 -4.27 9.23 10.74
CA ALA A 15 -4.17 8.89 9.33
C ALA A 15 -4.40 7.39 9.11
N VAL A 16 -5.04 7.04 8.01
CA VAL A 16 -5.04 5.68 7.48
C VAL A 16 -3.89 5.57 6.49
N VAL A 17 -2.99 4.64 6.74
CA VAL A 17 -1.83 4.40 5.87
C VAL A 17 -2.02 3.05 5.18
N THR A 18 -1.99 3.04 3.84
CA THR A 18 -1.88 1.80 3.07
C THR A 18 -0.41 1.57 2.73
N GLN A 19 0.03 0.33 2.84
CA GLN A 19 1.42 -0.04 2.60
C GLN A 19 1.49 -0.98 1.39
N GLU A 20 2.18 -0.54 0.33
CA GLU A 20 2.49 -1.35 -0.86
C GLU A 20 1.26 -1.97 -1.55
N CYS A 21 0.11 -1.28 -1.49
CA CYS A 21 -1.10 -1.70 -2.21
C CYS A 21 -1.01 -1.30 -3.69
N GLN A 22 0.01 -1.78 -4.38
CA GLN A 22 0.38 -1.43 -5.75
C GLN A 22 0.43 -2.67 -6.66
N GLY A 23 0.40 -2.46 -7.97
CA GLY A 23 0.27 -3.50 -8.98
C GLY A 23 1.25 -4.65 -8.85
N ALA A 24 2.55 -4.35 -8.66
CA ALA A 24 3.60 -5.34 -8.54
C ALA A 24 3.54 -6.20 -7.25
N ILE A 25 2.81 -5.74 -6.23
CA ILE A 25 2.78 -6.38 -4.90
C ILE A 25 1.47 -7.13 -4.68
N VAL A 26 0.32 -6.52 -5.00
CA VAL A 26 -1.00 -7.11 -4.75
C VAL A 26 -1.86 -7.24 -6.01
N GLY A 27 -1.36 -6.79 -7.16
CA GLY A 27 -2.05 -6.89 -8.44
C GLY A 27 -2.06 -8.32 -9.01
N PRO A 28 -2.72 -8.53 -10.16
CA PRO A 28 -2.84 -9.87 -10.78
C PRO A 28 -1.49 -10.45 -11.21
N ASP A 29 -0.53 -9.60 -11.57
CA ASP A 29 0.81 -10.00 -12.03
C ASP A 29 1.88 -9.80 -10.94
N ALA A 30 1.48 -9.86 -9.67
CA ALA A 30 2.38 -9.65 -8.54
C ALA A 30 3.47 -10.71 -8.44
N GLY A 31 4.67 -10.31 -8.03
CA GLY A 31 5.82 -11.20 -7.92
C GLY A 31 5.67 -12.33 -6.90
N LEU A 32 4.81 -12.15 -5.88
CA LEU A 32 4.47 -13.15 -4.86
C LEU A 32 2.99 -13.51 -4.95
N ALA A 33 2.63 -14.31 -5.94
CA ALA A 33 1.24 -14.60 -6.31
C ALA A 33 0.38 -15.07 -5.13
N ALA A 34 0.86 -15.98 -4.29
CA ALA A 34 0.08 -16.50 -3.16
C ALA A 34 -0.26 -15.41 -2.12
N LEU A 35 0.66 -14.47 -1.86
CA LEU A 35 0.40 -13.32 -0.98
C LEU A 35 -0.58 -12.34 -1.61
N ALA A 36 -0.43 -12.09 -2.90
CA ALA A 36 -1.33 -11.21 -3.65
C ALA A 36 -2.74 -11.79 -3.72
N ASP A 37 -2.89 -13.08 -3.92
CA ASP A 37 -4.19 -13.77 -3.91
C ASP A 37 -4.90 -13.60 -2.56
N GLU A 38 -4.18 -13.78 -1.47
CA GLU A 38 -4.74 -13.59 -0.13
C GLU A 38 -5.09 -12.13 0.15
N ALA A 39 -4.24 -11.18 -0.28
CA ALA A 39 -4.54 -9.76 -0.17
C ALA A 39 -5.81 -9.37 -0.94
N ARG A 40 -5.96 -9.86 -2.17
CA ARG A 40 -7.16 -9.63 -2.99
C ARG A 40 -8.41 -10.27 -2.41
N ARG A 41 -8.26 -11.43 -1.76
CA ARG A 41 -9.39 -12.14 -1.15
C ARG A 41 -9.94 -11.42 0.09
N ALA A 42 -9.10 -10.83 0.92
CA ALA A 42 -9.49 -10.33 2.23
C ALA A 42 -9.05 -8.88 2.50
N ALA A 43 -7.78 -8.54 2.34
CA ALA A 43 -7.25 -7.23 2.74
C ALA A 43 -7.79 -6.10 1.86
N LEU A 44 -7.66 -6.21 0.55
CA LEU A 44 -8.08 -5.15 -0.38
C LEU A 44 -9.58 -4.82 -0.28
N PRO A 45 -10.52 -5.79 -0.21
CA PRO A 45 -11.93 -5.46 0.00
C PRO A 45 -12.20 -4.72 1.30
N ASN A 46 -11.47 -5.05 2.37
CA ASN A 46 -11.61 -4.35 3.65
C ASN A 46 -11.04 -2.92 3.58
N ILE A 47 -9.87 -2.74 2.95
CA ILE A 47 -9.27 -1.43 2.73
C ILE A 47 -10.21 -0.57 1.87
N ALA A 48 -10.74 -1.10 0.78
CA ALA A 48 -11.68 -0.41 -0.11
C ALA A 48 -12.94 0.08 0.62
N ARG A 49 -13.40 -0.60 1.66
CA ARG A 49 -14.51 -0.15 2.50
C ARG A 49 -14.09 0.90 3.53
N LEU A 50 -12.86 0.81 4.03
CA LEU A 50 -12.36 1.71 5.07
C LEU A 50 -12.06 3.11 4.52
N LEU A 51 -11.42 3.22 3.36
CA LEU A 51 -10.93 4.49 2.83
C LEU A 51 -12.02 5.55 2.62
N PRO A 52 -13.19 5.25 2.02
CA PRO A 52 -14.27 6.24 1.90
C PRO A 52 -14.78 6.74 3.25
N VAL A 53 -14.86 5.86 4.24
CA VAL A 53 -15.29 6.21 5.59
C VAL A 53 -14.27 7.13 6.27
N ALA A 54 -12.99 6.82 6.14
CA ALA A 54 -11.90 7.64 6.67
C ALA A 54 -11.94 9.05 6.05
N ARG A 55 -12.03 9.15 4.72
CA ARG A 55 -12.13 10.43 4.00
C ARG A 55 -13.36 11.24 4.45
N ALA A 56 -14.53 10.60 4.55
CA ALA A 56 -15.77 11.25 4.99
C ALA A 56 -15.68 11.76 6.44
N ALA A 57 -14.90 11.09 7.28
CA ALA A 57 -14.64 11.51 8.66
C ALA A 57 -13.54 12.59 8.78
N GLY A 58 -12.91 13.00 7.69
CA GLY A 58 -11.79 13.96 7.71
C GLY A 58 -10.47 13.37 8.18
N VAL A 59 -10.34 12.04 8.19
CA VAL A 59 -9.08 11.33 8.47
C VAL A 59 -8.22 11.35 7.21
N SER A 60 -6.95 11.73 7.35
CA SER A 60 -6.00 11.71 6.23
C SER A 60 -5.75 10.28 5.72
N VAL A 61 -5.68 10.14 4.40
CA VAL A 61 -5.28 8.88 3.76
C VAL A 61 -3.90 9.06 3.16
N VAL A 62 -3.01 8.10 3.44
CA VAL A 62 -1.61 8.10 2.97
C VAL A 62 -1.33 6.78 2.27
N HIS A 63 -0.81 6.85 1.05
CA HIS A 63 -0.43 5.67 0.28
C HIS A 63 1.10 5.54 0.21
N CYS A 64 1.65 4.57 0.94
CA CYS A 64 3.08 4.26 0.87
C CYS A 64 3.32 3.20 -0.21
N VAL A 65 4.18 3.51 -1.16
CA VAL A 65 4.54 2.61 -2.25
C VAL A 65 6.03 2.29 -2.22
N VAL A 66 6.40 1.12 -2.72
CA VAL A 66 7.81 0.77 -2.93
C VAL A 66 8.20 1.03 -4.38
N GLN A 67 9.33 1.66 -4.55
CA GLN A 67 9.95 1.86 -5.87
C GLN A 67 11.42 1.45 -5.80
N ARG A 68 11.94 0.99 -6.94
CA ARG A 68 13.37 0.69 -7.08
C ARG A 68 13.99 1.65 -8.08
N ARG A 69 15.06 2.30 -7.67
CA ARG A 69 15.84 3.17 -8.55
C ARG A 69 16.45 2.33 -9.70
N PRO A 70 16.49 2.87 -10.94
CA PRO A 70 17.09 2.17 -12.08
C PRO A 70 18.57 1.84 -11.88
N ASP A 71 19.31 2.66 -11.11
CA ASP A 71 20.72 2.44 -10.78
C ASP A 71 20.94 1.41 -9.65
N GLY A 72 19.86 0.90 -9.03
CA GLY A 72 19.90 -0.07 -7.95
C GLY A 72 20.42 0.47 -6.61
N LEU A 73 20.80 1.73 -6.52
CA LEU A 73 21.28 2.32 -5.26
C LEU A 73 20.17 2.31 -4.19
N GLY A 74 20.55 1.93 -2.98
CA GLY A 74 19.64 1.81 -1.84
C GLY A 74 18.83 0.52 -1.82
N SER A 75 18.99 -0.36 -2.82
CA SER A 75 18.35 -1.67 -2.82
C SER A 75 18.92 -2.54 -1.71
N ASN A 76 18.03 -3.21 -0.97
CA ASN A 76 18.41 -4.12 0.09
C ASN A 76 18.74 -5.51 -0.50
N HIS A 77 19.81 -6.14 -0.04
CA HIS A 77 20.27 -7.45 -0.49
C HIS A 77 20.44 -8.46 0.66
N ASN A 78 20.12 -8.08 1.89
CA ASN A 78 20.40 -8.88 3.08
C ASN A 78 19.29 -9.87 3.46
N ALA A 79 18.19 -9.91 2.71
CA ALA A 79 17.11 -10.87 2.92
C ALA A 79 16.79 -11.64 1.65
N LYS A 80 16.45 -12.93 1.82
CA LYS A 80 16.15 -13.83 0.68
C LYS A 80 15.02 -13.31 -0.20
N ILE A 81 14.03 -12.66 0.37
CA ILE A 81 12.92 -12.08 -0.39
C ILE A 81 13.39 -11.08 -1.44
N PHE A 82 14.43 -10.31 -1.15
CA PHE A 82 15.00 -9.35 -2.11
C PHE A 82 15.85 -10.01 -3.19
N ALA A 83 16.37 -11.20 -2.91
CA ALA A 83 17.11 -11.98 -3.91
C ALA A 83 16.19 -12.74 -4.88
N PHE A 84 15.06 -13.23 -4.40
CA PHE A 84 14.14 -14.07 -5.18
C PHE A 84 12.87 -13.34 -5.65
N GLY A 85 12.31 -12.46 -4.84
CA GLY A 85 11.04 -11.79 -5.13
C GLY A 85 11.15 -10.59 -6.07
N ALA A 86 12.35 -10.08 -6.24
CA ALA A 86 12.60 -8.90 -7.09
C ALA A 86 12.89 -9.24 -8.54
N ALA A 87 13.18 -10.51 -8.85
CA ALA A 87 13.47 -10.95 -10.20
C ALA A 87 12.17 -11.07 -11.00
N GLY A 88 11.90 -10.09 -11.84
CA GLY A 88 10.79 -10.12 -12.79
C GLY A 88 9.64 -9.16 -12.56
N VAL A 89 9.66 -8.36 -11.50
CA VAL A 89 8.63 -7.34 -11.26
C VAL A 89 9.24 -5.96 -11.45
N ASP A 90 8.67 -5.18 -12.37
CA ASP A 90 9.08 -3.79 -12.60
C ASP A 90 8.40 -2.87 -11.58
N ILE A 91 9.21 -2.33 -10.67
CA ILE A 91 8.85 -1.29 -9.70
C ILE A 91 9.70 -0.04 -9.87
N SER A 92 10.20 0.21 -11.09
CA SER A 92 10.86 1.47 -11.39
C SER A 92 9.86 2.64 -11.33
N PRO A 93 10.32 3.85 -11.00
CA PRO A 93 9.43 5.02 -10.92
C PRO A 93 8.61 5.21 -12.20
N GLY A 94 7.29 5.29 -12.06
CA GLY A 94 6.36 5.47 -13.17
C GLY A 94 5.97 4.19 -13.92
N SER A 95 6.48 3.02 -13.52
CA SER A 95 6.02 1.75 -14.09
C SER A 95 4.62 1.37 -13.59
N PRO A 96 3.85 0.56 -14.33
CA PRO A 96 2.55 0.06 -13.88
C PRO A 96 2.61 -0.70 -12.55
N GLY A 97 3.77 -1.31 -12.23
CA GLY A 97 3.98 -2.00 -10.96
C GLY A 97 4.00 -1.08 -9.75
N THR A 98 4.23 0.22 -9.94
CA THR A 98 4.22 1.22 -8.87
C THR A 98 2.87 1.93 -8.71
N GLU A 99 1.94 1.72 -9.63
CA GLU A 99 0.60 2.30 -9.54
C GLU A 99 -0.22 1.62 -8.44
N LEU A 100 -1.00 2.41 -7.71
CA LEU A 100 -1.95 1.88 -6.73
C LEU A 100 -2.99 1.01 -7.43
N VAL A 101 -3.40 -0.08 -6.78
CA VAL A 101 -4.45 -0.92 -7.34
C VAL A 101 -5.80 -0.18 -7.37
N PRO A 102 -6.64 -0.42 -8.39
CA PRO A 102 -7.89 0.33 -8.58
C PRO A 102 -8.86 0.26 -7.41
N GLU A 103 -8.80 -0.81 -6.63
CA GLU A 103 -9.67 -1.04 -5.46
C GLU A 103 -9.55 0.04 -4.39
N LEU A 104 -8.42 0.77 -4.35
CA LEU A 104 -8.22 1.84 -3.39
C LEU A 104 -8.94 3.13 -3.76
N ASP A 105 -9.37 3.26 -5.01
CA ASP A 105 -10.03 4.47 -5.52
C ASP A 105 -9.31 5.74 -5.03
N ALA A 106 -7.99 5.81 -5.32
CA ALA A 106 -7.13 6.89 -4.85
C ALA A 106 -7.68 8.26 -5.28
N GLN A 107 -7.75 9.19 -4.36
CA GLN A 107 -8.33 10.51 -4.55
C GLN A 107 -7.22 11.59 -4.59
N PRO A 108 -7.46 12.74 -5.26
CA PRO A 108 -6.50 13.85 -5.27
C PRO A 108 -6.18 14.42 -3.87
N SER A 109 -7.03 14.14 -2.88
CA SER A 109 -6.82 14.53 -1.48
C SER A 109 -5.93 13.57 -0.70
N ASP A 110 -5.65 12.39 -1.24
CA ASP A 110 -4.76 11.41 -0.60
C ASP A 110 -3.29 11.85 -0.75
N LEU A 111 -2.44 11.43 0.18
CA LEU A 111 -1.02 11.76 0.22
C LEU A 111 -0.16 10.58 -0.23
#